data_6bd31690ab02aab67262fafe1080419c
#
_entry.id   6bd31690ab02aab67262fafe1080419c
#
_cell.length_a   1.000
_cell.length_b   1.000
_cell.length_c   1.000
_cell.angle_alpha   90.00
_cell.angle_beta   90.00
_cell.angle_gamma   90.00
#
_symmetry.space_group_name_H-M   'P 1'
#
loop_
_entity.id
_entity.type
_entity.pdbx_description
1 polymer ?
#
loop_
_entity_poly.entity_id
_entity_poly.type
_entity_poly.pdbx_seq_one_letter_code
_entity_poly.pdbx_strand_id
1 'polypeptide(L)'
;LYQRQAVCEVVWKSGVSLLDNTIIVFASDNGHETYYSVEKRCRKSPNRDMGGKSFDAWEYPYRSELTGDYFDGNNGMSGKKWMNWEGSVRVPLVFRWPSGIKKGRTVNQTVANYDLLPTFADLLKVKLITSKDGVSLLPILMKGKTRLPDIRYVYVSSNEGPMVVDSDGWKLRYNKKRDEYRLHYLPDDYKEEKIVNEKYPEVLQRLKKQLENI
;
A
#
# COMPACT_ATOMS: atom_id res chain seq x y z
N LEU A 1 5.62 -15.61 -9.32
CA LEU A 1 5.63 -16.41 -10.57
C LEU A 1 4.38 -17.30 -10.69
N TYR A 2 4.01 -18.05 -9.67
CA TYR A 2 2.84 -18.96 -9.69
C TYR A 2 1.49 -18.24 -9.90
N GLN A 3 1.26 -17.10 -9.28
CA GLN A 3 0.00 -16.36 -9.42
C GLN A 3 -0.18 -15.76 -10.82
N ARG A 4 0.91 -15.37 -11.49
CA ARG A 4 0.88 -14.85 -12.85
C ARG A 4 0.46 -15.94 -13.86
N GLN A 5 0.89 -17.18 -13.64
CA GLN A 5 0.49 -18.33 -14.45
C GLN A 5 -0.98 -18.69 -14.24
N ALA A 6 -1.48 -18.73 -12.98
CA ALA A 6 -2.86 -19.10 -12.68
C ALA A 6 -3.87 -18.12 -13.30
N VAL A 7 -3.62 -16.81 -13.24
CA VAL A 7 -4.51 -15.80 -13.86
C VAL A 7 -4.50 -15.93 -15.38
N CYS A 8 -3.32 -16.18 -16.00
CA CYS A 8 -3.23 -16.40 -17.43
C CYS A 8 -3.93 -17.70 -17.87
N GLU A 9 -3.85 -18.78 -17.09
CA GLU A 9 -4.50 -20.06 -17.41
C GLU A 9 -6.02 -20.01 -17.33
N VAL A 10 -6.59 -19.33 -16.34
CA VAL A 10 -8.05 -19.17 -16.22
C VAL A 10 -8.63 -18.42 -17.43
N VAL A 11 -7.92 -17.39 -17.89
CA VAL A 11 -8.37 -16.60 -19.06
C VAL A 11 -8.12 -17.34 -20.38
N TRP A 12 -7.09 -18.19 -20.47
CA TRP A 12 -6.78 -18.96 -21.66
C TRP A 12 -7.71 -20.17 -21.87
N LYS A 13 -8.10 -20.85 -20.80
CA LYS A 13 -8.95 -22.03 -20.85
C LYS A 13 -10.42 -21.77 -21.24
N SER A 14 -10.88 -20.52 -21.23
CA SER A 14 -12.26 -20.19 -21.59
C SER A 14 -12.60 -20.32 -23.07
N GLY A 15 -11.60 -20.53 -23.94
CA GLY A 15 -11.79 -20.70 -25.40
C GLY A 15 -12.43 -19.51 -26.12
N VAL A 16 -12.77 -18.46 -25.40
CA VAL A 16 -13.39 -17.22 -25.90
C VAL A 16 -12.35 -16.11 -25.81
N SER A 17 -12.17 -15.34 -26.87
CA SER A 17 -11.27 -14.15 -26.88
C SER A 17 -11.84 -13.00 -26.01
N LEU A 18 -12.03 -13.25 -24.73
CA LEU A 18 -12.45 -12.25 -23.76
C LEU A 18 -11.27 -11.37 -23.28
N LEU A 19 -10.04 -11.78 -23.60
CA LEU A 19 -8.80 -11.18 -23.06
C LEU A 19 -8.68 -9.68 -23.29
N ASP A 20 -9.15 -9.21 -24.45
CA ASP A 20 -8.99 -7.81 -24.84
C ASP A 20 -10.00 -6.90 -24.11
N ASN A 21 -11.18 -7.43 -23.81
CA ASN A 21 -12.23 -6.69 -23.12
C ASN A 21 -12.44 -7.11 -21.66
N THR A 22 -11.45 -7.77 -21.07
CA THR A 22 -11.47 -8.15 -19.65
C THR A 22 -10.50 -7.29 -18.86
N ILE A 23 -10.98 -6.71 -17.76
CA ILE A 23 -10.14 -6.00 -16.79
C ILE A 23 -9.60 -7.03 -15.82
N ILE A 24 -8.29 -7.14 -15.74
CA ILE A 24 -7.59 -7.94 -14.74
C ILE A 24 -6.95 -6.97 -13.76
N VAL A 25 -7.31 -7.09 -12.48
CA VAL A 25 -6.69 -6.34 -11.38
C VAL A 25 -5.92 -7.33 -10.51
N PHE A 26 -4.64 -7.08 -10.34
CA PHE A 26 -3.80 -7.82 -9.40
C PHE A 26 -3.42 -6.87 -8.26
N ALA A 27 -3.77 -7.26 -7.04
CA ALA A 27 -3.43 -6.54 -5.82
C ALA A 27 -3.18 -7.52 -4.68
N SER A 28 -2.50 -7.07 -3.64
CA SER A 28 -2.51 -7.73 -2.33
C SER A 28 -3.46 -6.97 -1.39
N ASP A 29 -3.95 -7.64 -0.37
CA ASP A 29 -4.82 -7.08 0.67
C ASP A 29 -4.02 -6.30 1.71
N ASN A 30 -2.82 -6.77 2.04
CA ASN A 30 -1.90 -6.16 3.01
C ASN A 30 -0.45 -6.58 2.73
N GLY A 31 0.47 -5.96 3.44
CA GLY A 31 1.89 -6.30 3.36
C GLY A 31 2.22 -7.69 3.90
N HIS A 32 3.43 -8.11 3.67
CA HIS A 32 3.93 -9.44 4.02
C HIS A 32 3.74 -9.79 5.49
N GLU A 33 3.41 -11.04 5.75
CA GLU A 33 3.28 -11.63 7.07
C GLU A 33 4.17 -12.86 7.19
N THR A 34 5.11 -12.84 8.12
CA THR A 34 6.01 -13.99 8.37
C THR A 34 5.39 -15.09 9.21
N TYR A 35 4.17 -14.92 9.68
CA TYR A 35 3.45 -15.89 10.48
C TYR A 35 3.27 -17.25 9.79
N TYR A 36 3.26 -17.26 8.48
CA TYR A 36 3.16 -18.49 7.68
C TYR A 36 4.49 -19.22 7.51
N SER A 37 5.39 -19.10 8.45
CA SER A 37 6.64 -19.85 8.47
C SER A 37 6.46 -21.32 8.86
N VAL A 38 5.33 -21.95 8.50
CA VAL A 38 5.15 -23.41 8.51
C VAL A 38 6.32 -24.10 7.78
N GLU A 39 7.01 -23.37 6.91
CA GLU A 39 8.14 -23.81 6.10
C GLU A 39 9.52 -23.39 6.67
N LYS A 40 9.63 -23.01 7.94
CA LYS A 40 10.89 -22.56 8.56
C LYS A 40 11.56 -21.37 7.88
N ARG A 41 10.79 -20.45 7.32
CA ARG A 41 11.29 -19.23 6.67
C ARG A 41 12.02 -18.31 7.65
N CYS A 42 11.60 -18.30 8.91
CA CYS A 42 12.30 -17.62 9.98
C CYS A 42 13.03 -18.64 10.84
N ARG A 43 14.32 -18.42 11.06
CA ARG A 43 15.12 -19.32 11.90
C ARG A 43 14.72 -19.28 13.38
N LYS A 44 14.01 -18.25 13.81
CA LYS A 44 13.49 -18.06 15.18
C LYS A 44 12.04 -17.59 15.18
N SER A 45 11.57 -17.08 16.32
CA SER A 45 10.22 -16.53 16.44
C SER A 45 9.96 -15.39 15.43
N PRO A 46 8.77 -15.33 14.80
CA PRO A 46 8.41 -14.25 13.88
C PRO A 46 8.38 -12.85 14.51
N ASN A 47 8.49 -12.77 15.84
CA ASN A 47 8.52 -11.51 16.59
C ASN A 47 9.93 -11.14 17.11
N ARG A 48 10.97 -11.84 16.65
CA ARG A 48 12.36 -11.59 17.03
C ARG A 48 13.27 -11.62 15.83
N ASP A 49 14.30 -10.81 15.87
CA ASP A 49 15.38 -10.87 14.90
C ASP A 49 16.25 -12.13 15.07
N MET A 50 17.21 -12.31 14.18
CA MET A 50 18.16 -13.45 14.25
C MET A 50 19.03 -13.43 15.51
N GLY A 51 19.27 -12.25 16.08
CA GLY A 51 20.00 -12.06 17.36
C GLY A 51 19.15 -12.36 18.59
N GLY A 52 17.83 -12.52 18.43
CA GLY A 52 16.89 -12.77 19.52
C GLY A 52 16.25 -11.52 20.11
N LYS A 53 16.55 -10.31 19.58
CA LYS A 53 15.95 -9.06 19.99
C LYS A 53 14.49 -9.02 19.50
N SER A 54 13.56 -8.68 20.39
CA SER A 54 12.14 -8.54 20.03
C SER A 54 11.92 -7.33 19.16
N PHE A 55 11.11 -7.48 18.11
CA PHE A 55 10.61 -6.36 17.36
C PHE A 55 9.66 -5.53 18.21
N ASP A 56 9.75 -4.24 18.04
CA ASP A 56 8.84 -3.24 18.56
C ASP A 56 8.20 -2.53 17.39
N ALA A 57 6.88 -2.36 17.48
CA ALA A 57 6.12 -1.75 16.40
C ALA A 57 6.46 -0.27 16.12
N TRP A 58 7.29 0.34 16.93
CA TRP A 58 7.59 1.77 16.86
C TRP A 58 9.08 2.09 16.77
N GLU A 59 9.91 1.50 17.65
CA GLU A 59 11.35 1.78 17.71
C GLU A 59 12.18 0.81 16.88
N TYR A 60 11.74 -0.44 16.79
CA TYR A 60 12.47 -1.52 16.12
C TYR A 60 11.49 -2.36 15.31
N PRO A 61 10.98 -1.82 14.18
CA PRO A 61 9.98 -2.51 13.39
C PRO A 61 10.52 -3.77 12.74
N TYR A 62 9.62 -4.70 12.46
CA TYR A 62 9.91 -5.86 11.66
C TYR A 62 10.51 -5.46 10.30
N ARG A 63 11.52 -6.20 9.87
CA ARG A 63 12.06 -6.20 8.51
C ARG A 63 12.48 -7.63 8.14
N SER A 64 12.21 -8.03 6.89
CA SER A 64 12.48 -9.40 6.44
C SER A 64 13.93 -9.81 6.58
N GLU A 65 14.87 -8.93 6.25
CA GLU A 65 16.31 -9.20 6.37
C GLU A 65 16.75 -9.48 7.80
N LEU A 66 16.07 -8.92 8.81
CA LEU A 66 16.43 -9.13 10.22
C LEU A 66 15.94 -10.47 10.76
N THR A 67 14.96 -11.09 10.12
CA THR A 67 14.42 -12.41 10.53
C THR A 67 15.09 -13.57 9.84
N GLY A 68 15.93 -13.33 8.84
CA GLY A 68 16.47 -14.35 7.97
C GLY A 68 15.40 -14.97 7.07
N ASP A 69 14.37 -14.23 6.74
CA ASP A 69 13.36 -14.62 5.75
C ASP A 69 14.01 -14.70 4.37
N TYR A 70 13.85 -15.82 3.69
CA TYR A 70 14.38 -16.04 2.34
C TYR A 70 13.62 -15.25 1.28
N PHE A 71 12.41 -14.83 1.59
CA PHE A 71 11.56 -14.07 0.68
C PHE A 71 11.24 -12.72 1.28
N ASP A 72 11.97 -11.69 0.85
CA ASP A 72 11.69 -10.32 1.23
C ASP A 72 10.42 -9.82 0.54
N GLY A 73 9.26 -10.21 1.09
CA GLY A 73 7.94 -9.84 0.56
C GLY A 73 7.62 -8.35 0.68
N ASN A 74 8.34 -7.63 1.53
CA ASN A 74 8.17 -6.19 1.74
C ASN A 74 9.25 -5.35 1.05
N ASN A 75 10.17 -5.97 0.29
CA ASN A 75 11.23 -5.27 -0.44
C ASN A 75 12.04 -4.31 0.47
N GLY A 76 12.46 -4.79 1.64
CA GLY A 76 13.20 -4.05 2.65
C GLY A 76 12.41 -2.98 3.41
N MET A 77 11.13 -2.78 3.11
CA MET A 77 10.28 -1.85 3.85
C MET A 77 10.02 -2.34 5.28
N SER A 78 9.97 -1.40 6.20
CA SER A 78 9.66 -1.66 7.61
C SER A 78 8.20 -2.07 7.82
N GLY A 79 7.96 -2.90 8.83
CA GLY A 79 6.63 -3.37 9.22
C GLY A 79 6.19 -4.66 8.55
N LYS A 80 5.09 -5.17 9.05
CA LYS A 80 4.39 -6.35 8.54
C LYS A 80 2.88 -6.14 8.69
N LYS A 81 2.06 -7.06 8.21
CA LYS A 81 0.61 -7.05 8.44
C LYS A 81 0.26 -6.59 9.87
N TRP A 82 -0.84 -5.87 10.04
CA TRP A 82 -1.38 -5.29 11.28
C TRP A 82 -0.77 -3.95 11.71
N MET A 83 0.33 -3.51 11.10
CA MET A 83 1.02 -2.26 11.43
C MET A 83 0.63 -1.13 10.47
N ASN A 84 1.19 0.07 10.68
CA ASN A 84 0.99 1.23 9.81
C ASN A 84 2.27 1.69 9.08
N TRP A 85 3.27 0.80 8.98
CA TRP A 85 4.49 1.00 8.22
C TRP A 85 4.30 0.74 6.72
N GLU A 86 5.22 1.19 5.86
CA GLU A 86 5.15 0.94 4.41
C GLU A 86 5.07 -0.56 4.09
N GLY A 87 5.91 -1.38 4.72
CA GLY A 87 5.86 -2.84 4.54
C GLY A 87 4.56 -3.50 4.97
N SER A 88 3.71 -2.78 5.71
CA SER A 88 2.40 -3.25 6.17
C SER A 88 1.27 -2.90 5.19
N VAL A 89 1.38 -1.76 4.49
CA VAL A 89 0.26 -1.15 3.76
C VAL A 89 0.54 -0.95 2.27
N ARG A 90 1.82 -0.83 1.89
CA ARG A 90 2.19 -0.67 0.48
C ARG A 90 2.23 -2.02 -0.21
N VAL A 91 1.30 -2.22 -1.11
CA VAL A 91 1.08 -3.49 -1.81
C VAL A 91 1.09 -3.28 -3.33
N PRO A 92 1.39 -4.32 -4.12
CA PRO A 92 1.26 -4.27 -5.57
C PRO A 92 -0.17 -3.92 -5.98
N LEU A 93 -0.30 -3.06 -6.99
CA LEU A 93 -1.56 -2.81 -7.68
C LEU A 93 -1.28 -2.71 -9.19
N VAL A 94 -1.80 -3.64 -9.95
CA VAL A 94 -1.59 -3.74 -11.39
C VAL A 94 -2.93 -3.89 -12.10
N PHE A 95 -3.13 -3.09 -13.13
CA PHE A 95 -4.29 -3.19 -14.01
C PHE A 95 -3.84 -3.67 -15.39
N ARG A 96 -4.60 -4.60 -15.96
CA ARG A 96 -4.48 -5.01 -17.34
C ARG A 96 -5.86 -4.96 -17.99
N TRP A 97 -6.02 -4.17 -19.03
CA TRP A 97 -7.23 -4.10 -19.87
C TRP A 97 -6.84 -3.61 -21.27
N PRO A 98 -6.53 -4.49 -22.21
CA PRO A 98 -6.00 -4.13 -23.52
C PRO A 98 -6.87 -3.15 -24.31
N SER A 99 -8.21 -3.33 -24.27
CA SER A 99 -9.14 -2.43 -24.97
C SER A 99 -9.25 -1.04 -24.36
N GLY A 100 -8.91 -0.85 -23.09
CA GLY A 100 -9.12 0.42 -22.38
C GLY A 100 -7.86 1.11 -21.88
N ILE A 101 -6.82 0.36 -21.55
CA ILE A 101 -5.59 0.88 -20.93
C ILE A 101 -4.43 0.79 -21.91
N LYS A 102 -3.80 1.93 -22.18
CA LYS A 102 -2.57 1.97 -22.98
C LYS A 102 -1.45 1.20 -22.29
N LYS A 103 -0.69 0.50 -23.11
CA LYS A 103 0.32 -0.48 -22.75
C LYS A 103 1.47 0.09 -21.90
N GLY A 104 1.84 -0.70 -20.86
CA GLY A 104 3.18 -0.66 -20.25
C GLY A 104 3.60 0.66 -19.62
N ARG A 105 2.91 1.16 -18.57
CA ARG A 105 3.39 2.30 -17.81
C ARG A 105 3.29 2.08 -16.31
N THR A 106 4.18 2.72 -15.59
CA THR A 106 4.15 2.88 -14.14
C THR A 106 3.66 4.29 -13.81
N VAL A 107 2.83 4.41 -12.80
CA VAL A 107 2.30 5.69 -12.31
C VAL A 107 2.64 5.83 -10.84
N ASN A 108 3.38 6.87 -10.49
CA ASN A 108 3.72 7.22 -9.12
C ASN A 108 2.61 8.12 -8.53
N GLN A 109 1.51 7.49 -8.15
CA GLN A 109 0.39 8.15 -7.51
C GLN A 109 -0.02 7.34 -6.28
N THR A 110 -0.19 8.00 -5.15
CA THR A 110 -0.74 7.39 -3.95
C THR A 110 -2.20 7.02 -4.20
N VAL A 111 -2.51 5.73 -4.10
CA VAL A 111 -3.84 5.15 -4.32
C VAL A 111 -4.15 4.14 -3.23
N ALA A 112 -5.42 3.81 -3.07
CA ALA A 112 -5.88 2.83 -2.09
C ALA A 112 -6.85 1.83 -2.70
N ASN A 113 -7.04 0.69 -2.04
CA ASN A 113 -7.99 -0.34 -2.47
C ASN A 113 -9.44 0.18 -2.52
N TYR A 114 -9.81 1.11 -1.65
CA TYR A 114 -11.14 1.73 -1.66
C TYR A 114 -11.38 2.66 -2.86
N ASP A 115 -10.35 2.97 -3.67
CA ASP A 115 -10.49 3.68 -4.95
C ASP A 115 -11.07 2.79 -6.06
N LEU A 116 -11.07 1.48 -5.88
CA LEU A 116 -11.61 0.54 -6.87
C LEU A 116 -13.11 0.74 -7.08
N LEU A 117 -13.87 0.93 -6.01
CA LEU A 117 -15.31 1.12 -6.08
C LEU A 117 -15.69 2.36 -6.92
N PRO A 118 -15.22 3.58 -6.64
CA PRO A 118 -15.53 4.72 -7.47
C PRO A 118 -14.93 4.61 -8.89
N THR A 119 -13.82 3.91 -9.07
CA THR A 119 -13.25 3.66 -10.41
C THR A 119 -14.17 2.82 -11.27
N PHE A 120 -14.69 1.72 -10.74
CA PHE A 120 -15.63 0.88 -11.49
C PHE A 120 -17.00 1.55 -11.67
N ALA A 121 -17.48 2.30 -10.68
CA ALA A 121 -18.71 3.07 -10.82
C ALA A 121 -18.61 4.09 -11.96
N ASP A 122 -17.49 4.82 -12.02
CA ASP A 122 -17.22 5.79 -13.08
C ASP A 122 -17.08 5.12 -14.46
N LEU A 123 -16.38 3.98 -14.52
CA LEU A 123 -16.26 3.19 -15.74
C LEU A 123 -17.62 2.73 -16.29
N LEU A 124 -18.48 2.27 -15.40
CA LEU A 124 -19.82 1.78 -15.73
C LEU A 124 -20.87 2.89 -15.84
N LYS A 125 -20.48 4.15 -15.59
CA LYS A 125 -21.37 5.32 -15.54
C LYS A 125 -22.52 5.15 -14.52
N VAL A 126 -22.26 4.49 -13.42
CA VAL A 126 -23.18 4.28 -12.31
C VAL A 126 -22.93 5.35 -11.25
N LYS A 127 -23.98 6.05 -10.84
CA LYS A 127 -23.90 7.03 -9.77
C LYS A 127 -23.87 6.31 -8.41
N LEU A 128 -22.86 6.59 -7.60
CA LEU A 128 -22.83 6.13 -6.21
C LEU A 128 -23.87 6.90 -5.39
N ILE A 129 -24.64 6.17 -4.58
CA ILE A 129 -25.74 6.73 -3.78
C ILE A 129 -25.21 7.58 -2.62
N THR A 130 -24.05 7.20 -2.10
CA THR A 130 -23.40 7.89 -0.96
C THR A 130 -21.99 8.33 -1.32
N SER A 131 -21.53 9.40 -0.68
CA SER A 131 -20.11 9.78 -0.72
C SER A 131 -19.24 8.62 -0.21
N LYS A 132 -18.10 8.40 -0.85
CA LYS A 132 -17.09 7.40 -0.49
C LYS A 132 -15.73 8.07 -0.38
N ASP A 133 -14.85 7.50 0.45
CA ASP A 133 -13.51 8.04 0.67
C ASP A 133 -12.59 7.87 -0.55
N GLY A 134 -12.93 6.92 -1.43
CA GLY A 134 -12.18 6.66 -2.65
C GLY A 134 -12.42 7.68 -3.76
N VAL A 135 -11.47 7.75 -4.69
CA VAL A 135 -11.57 8.54 -5.91
C VAL A 135 -11.41 7.66 -7.15
N SER A 136 -12.01 8.07 -8.28
CA SER A 136 -11.85 7.33 -9.52
C SER A 136 -10.43 7.42 -10.06
N LEU A 137 -9.85 6.29 -10.39
CA LEU A 137 -8.55 6.16 -11.04
C LEU A 137 -8.64 6.20 -12.58
N LEU A 138 -9.84 6.32 -13.17
CA LEU A 138 -10.00 6.32 -14.63
C LEU A 138 -9.18 7.40 -15.34
N PRO A 139 -9.01 8.63 -14.82
CA PRO A 139 -8.15 9.63 -15.44
C PRO A 139 -6.70 9.15 -15.60
N ILE A 140 -6.22 8.40 -14.62
CA ILE A 140 -4.90 7.80 -14.66
C ILE A 140 -4.90 6.60 -15.61
N LEU A 141 -5.84 5.68 -15.47
CA LEU A 141 -5.85 4.42 -16.22
C LEU A 141 -6.07 4.63 -17.71
N MET A 142 -7.04 5.45 -18.12
CA MET A 142 -7.48 5.58 -19.50
C MET A 142 -7.01 6.85 -20.19
N LYS A 143 -6.98 7.99 -19.49
CA LYS A 143 -6.68 9.29 -20.11
C LYS A 143 -5.20 9.65 -20.11
N GLY A 144 -4.34 8.74 -19.69
CA GLY A 144 -2.88 8.95 -19.71
C GLY A 144 -2.36 9.98 -18.71
N LYS A 145 -3.18 10.47 -17.77
CA LYS A 145 -2.72 11.35 -16.70
C LYS A 145 -1.73 10.61 -15.79
N THR A 146 -0.76 11.33 -15.31
CA THR A 146 0.25 10.79 -14.39
C THR A 146 -0.08 11.06 -12.92
N ARG A 147 -0.95 12.05 -12.67
CA ARG A 147 -1.43 12.44 -11.33
C ARG A 147 -2.93 12.79 -11.37
N LEU A 148 -3.57 12.61 -10.24
CA LEU A 148 -4.89 13.16 -9.96
C LEU A 148 -4.76 14.69 -9.76
N PRO A 149 -5.83 15.47 -10.01
CA PRO A 149 -5.74 16.94 -10.03
C PRO A 149 -5.42 17.55 -8.66
N ASP A 150 -5.89 16.95 -7.58
CA ASP A 150 -5.76 17.48 -6.24
C ASP A 150 -4.75 16.67 -5.41
N ILE A 151 -4.26 17.25 -4.30
CA ILE A 151 -3.49 16.53 -3.31
C ILE A 151 -4.39 15.42 -2.74
N ARG A 152 -3.96 14.20 -2.93
CA ARG A 152 -4.64 13.01 -2.43
C ARG A 152 -4.10 12.65 -1.06
N TYR A 153 -5.00 12.38 -0.15
CA TYR A 153 -4.70 11.77 1.16
C TYR A 153 -5.24 10.35 1.18
N VAL A 154 -4.41 9.40 1.57
CA VAL A 154 -4.79 8.01 1.81
C VAL A 154 -4.65 7.72 3.28
N TYR A 155 -5.71 7.21 3.89
CA TYR A 155 -5.80 6.90 5.30
C TYR A 155 -5.85 5.40 5.51
N VAL A 156 -5.11 4.92 6.50
CA VAL A 156 -5.16 3.52 6.93
C VAL A 156 -5.21 3.47 8.45
N SER A 157 -6.13 2.66 8.97
CA SER A 157 -6.19 2.33 10.39
C SER A 157 -5.46 1.04 10.68
N SER A 158 -4.77 0.96 11.80
CA SER A 158 -4.08 -0.24 12.27
C SER A 158 -4.24 -0.43 13.79
N ASN A 159 -3.76 -1.56 14.29
CA ASN A 159 -3.75 -1.82 15.74
C ASN A 159 -2.90 -0.80 16.54
N GLU A 160 -1.93 -0.17 15.90
CA GLU A 160 -1.05 0.83 16.50
C GLU A 160 -1.67 2.21 16.53
N GLY A 161 -2.47 2.52 15.54
CA GLY A 161 -3.12 3.80 15.33
C GLY A 161 -3.31 4.10 13.85
N PRO A 162 -3.93 5.22 13.51
CA PRO A 162 -4.11 5.63 12.13
C PRO A 162 -2.80 6.17 11.53
N MET A 163 -2.77 6.19 10.19
CA MET A 163 -1.79 6.90 9.43
C MET A 163 -2.44 7.60 8.24
N VAL A 164 -1.78 8.62 7.73
CA VAL A 164 -2.11 9.28 6.46
C VAL A 164 -0.85 9.40 5.60
N VAL A 165 -1.01 9.18 4.31
CA VAL A 165 0.01 9.48 3.31
C VAL A 165 -0.58 10.36 2.22
N ASP A 166 0.13 11.41 1.83
CA ASP A 166 -0.30 12.28 0.74
C ASP A 166 0.34 11.89 -0.61
N SER A 167 -0.14 12.50 -1.68
CA SER A 167 0.35 12.24 -3.03
C SER A 167 1.75 12.80 -3.31
N ASP A 168 2.31 13.61 -2.42
CA ASP A 168 3.68 14.11 -2.51
C ASP A 168 4.66 13.22 -1.75
N GLY A 169 4.16 12.18 -1.08
CA GLY A 169 4.95 11.18 -0.39
C GLY A 169 5.23 11.50 1.07
N TRP A 170 4.55 12.49 1.64
CA TRP A 170 4.60 12.74 3.08
C TRP A 170 3.69 11.76 3.81
N LYS A 171 4.23 11.07 4.80
CA LYS A 171 3.49 10.11 5.62
C LYS A 171 3.57 10.48 7.09
N LEU A 172 2.42 10.57 7.72
CA LEU A 172 2.29 10.73 9.16
C LEU A 172 1.69 9.48 9.77
N ARG A 173 2.37 8.95 10.77
CA ARG A 173 1.92 7.82 11.58
C ARG A 173 1.64 8.29 13.00
N TYR A 174 0.57 7.78 13.58
CA TYR A 174 0.24 8.01 14.99
C TYR A 174 0.27 6.69 15.76
N ASN A 175 0.89 6.71 16.93
CA ASN A 175 0.87 5.60 17.86
C ASN A 175 0.01 5.95 19.07
N LYS A 176 -1.17 5.34 19.17
CA LYS A 176 -2.16 5.63 20.21
C LYS A 176 -1.72 5.24 21.62
N LYS A 177 -0.79 4.28 21.77
CA LYS A 177 -0.28 3.84 23.09
C LYS A 177 0.77 4.78 23.64
N ARG A 178 1.52 5.45 22.76
CA ARG A 178 2.61 6.39 23.12
C ARG A 178 2.18 7.84 23.02
N ASP A 179 1.03 8.10 22.39
CA ASP A 179 0.56 9.45 22.03
C ASP A 179 1.62 10.22 21.22
N GLU A 180 2.22 9.54 20.24
CA GLU A 180 3.37 10.04 19.49
C GLU A 180 3.07 10.03 17.99
N TYR A 181 3.52 11.08 17.30
CA TYR A 181 3.47 11.21 15.84
C TYR A 181 4.86 11.11 15.24
N ARG A 182 4.99 10.41 14.11
CA ARG A 182 6.21 10.34 13.31
C ARG A 182 5.92 10.70 11.85
N LEU A 183 6.61 11.74 11.40
CA LEU A 183 6.57 12.21 10.02
C LEU A 183 7.75 11.64 9.24
N HIS A 184 7.48 11.10 8.06
CA HIS A 184 8.46 10.58 7.12
C HIS A 184 8.25 11.18 5.74
N TYR A 185 9.33 11.28 4.94
CA TYR A 185 9.27 11.63 3.53
C TYR A 185 9.69 10.42 2.70
N LEU A 186 8.70 9.67 2.21
CA LEU A 186 8.89 8.37 1.58
C LEU A 186 9.76 8.34 0.33
N PRO A 187 9.78 9.39 -0.53
CA PRO A 187 10.66 9.40 -1.70
C PRO A 187 12.16 9.25 -1.36
N ASP A 188 12.58 9.76 -0.21
CA ASP A 188 13.96 9.69 0.26
C ASP A 188 14.17 8.62 1.36
N ASP A 189 13.08 8.08 1.90
CA ASP A 189 13.11 7.19 3.06
C ASP A 189 11.95 6.17 3.02
N TYR A 190 11.94 5.33 2.00
CA TYR A 190 10.89 4.30 1.85
C TYR A 190 10.92 3.23 2.95
N LYS A 191 11.99 3.16 3.74
CA LYS A 191 12.14 2.29 4.91
C LYS A 191 11.63 2.92 6.21
N GLU A 192 11.31 4.21 6.18
CA GLU A 192 10.84 4.98 7.33
C GLU A 192 11.83 4.96 8.53
N GLU A 193 13.11 5.12 8.23
CA GLU A 193 14.20 5.15 9.22
C GLU A 193 14.46 6.57 9.76
N LYS A 194 14.00 7.62 9.05
CA LYS A 194 14.26 9.02 9.38
C LYS A 194 12.99 9.73 9.82
N ILE A 195 12.95 10.14 11.09
CA ILE A 195 11.89 10.98 11.61
C ILE A 195 12.24 12.44 11.30
N VAL A 196 11.32 13.16 10.66
CA VAL A 196 11.56 14.53 10.18
C VAL A 196 10.60 15.57 10.78
N ASN A 197 10.00 15.26 11.93
CA ASN A 197 9.04 16.12 12.63
C ASN A 197 9.54 17.56 12.84
N GLU A 198 10.77 17.70 13.36
CA GLU A 198 11.37 19.00 13.69
C GLU A 198 11.77 19.79 12.44
N LYS A 199 12.11 19.08 11.37
CA LYS A 199 12.55 19.70 10.11
C LYS A 199 11.38 20.26 9.30
N TYR A 200 10.18 19.69 9.42
CA TYR A 200 9.01 20.07 8.64
C TYR A 200 7.74 20.20 9.53
N PRO A 201 7.74 21.14 10.48
CA PRO A 201 6.66 21.30 11.43
C PRO A 201 5.33 21.69 10.76
N GLU A 202 5.34 22.44 9.68
CA GLU A 202 4.17 22.84 8.91
C GLU A 202 3.50 21.63 8.22
N VAL A 203 4.29 20.69 7.70
CA VAL A 203 3.79 19.45 7.10
C VAL A 203 3.19 18.55 8.19
N LEU A 204 3.88 18.45 9.32
CA LEU A 204 3.40 17.72 10.49
C LEU A 204 2.02 18.22 10.93
N GLN A 205 1.85 19.52 11.09
CA GLN A 205 0.56 20.12 11.50
C GLN A 205 -0.53 19.92 10.44
N ARG A 206 -0.20 20.07 9.18
CA ARG A 206 -1.12 19.83 8.07
C ARG A 206 -1.65 18.39 8.09
N LEU A 207 -0.79 17.40 8.25
CA LEU A 207 -1.17 15.99 8.26
C LEU A 207 -1.86 15.57 9.58
N LYS A 208 -1.49 16.17 10.72
CA LYS A 208 -2.24 16.00 11.98
C LYS A 208 -3.69 16.39 11.81
N LYS A 209 -3.94 17.60 11.27
CA LYS A 209 -5.29 18.07 11.00
C LYS A 209 -6.08 17.12 10.08
N GLN A 210 -5.40 16.44 9.14
CA GLN A 210 -6.04 15.43 8.30
C GLN A 210 -6.46 14.19 9.10
N LEU A 211 -5.65 13.74 10.06
CA LEU A 211 -5.98 12.59 10.92
C LEU A 211 -7.07 12.91 11.96
N GLU A 212 -7.19 14.14 12.40
CA GLU A 212 -8.21 14.58 13.36
C GLU A 212 -9.62 14.70 12.74
N ASN A 213 -9.71 14.75 11.43
CA ASN A 213 -10.98 14.89 10.69
C ASN A 213 -11.57 13.54 10.23
N ILE A 214 -11.01 12.41 10.69
CA ILE A 214 -11.51 11.04 10.38
C ILE A 214 -12.39 10.55 11.57
#